data_fd0e198db8c1c9ef7b2c5df29a106703
#
_entry.id   fd0e198db8c1c9ef7b2c5df29a106703
#
_cell.length_a   1.000
_cell.length_b   1.000
_cell.length_c   1.000
_cell.angle_alpha   90.00
_cell.angle_beta   90.00
_cell.angle_gamma   90.00
#
_symmetry.space_group_name_H-M   'P 1'
#
loop_
_entity.id
_entity.type
_entity.pdbx_description
1 polymer ?
#
loop_
_entity_poly.entity_id
_entity_poly.type
_entity_poly.pdbx_seq_one_letter_code
_entity_poly.pdbx_strand_id
1 'polypeptide(L)'
;MKILFDEASHTYTHKDTKEQFTSVTTFLGRYKPPFDSDKHATRVAKREGVSKELVLEMWEEEKNRACERGTNIHKLLEDYIEYGEIEDTYGWLYKSYDKAVERTIDPFDNVLCENLLYNEEIKIAGTADLIYEHKDDTFTIGDFKTNKR
;
A
#
# COMPACT_ATOMS: atom_id res chain seq x y z
N MET A 1 -10.37 3.97 -19.10
CA MET A 1 -9.96 4.56 -17.80
C MET A 1 -9.91 6.08 -17.94
N LYS A 2 -10.62 6.84 -17.10
CA LYS A 2 -10.71 8.31 -17.17
C LYS A 2 -9.73 9.04 -16.25
N ILE A 3 -9.16 8.36 -15.27
CA ILE A 3 -8.21 8.92 -14.31
C ILE A 3 -6.80 8.49 -14.68
N LEU A 4 -5.86 9.44 -14.58
CA LEU A 4 -4.43 9.22 -14.68
C LEU A 4 -3.83 9.31 -13.27
N PHE A 5 -2.95 8.39 -12.95
CA PHE A 5 -2.13 8.43 -11.74
C PHE A 5 -0.72 8.84 -12.11
N ASP A 6 -0.21 9.88 -11.46
CA ASP A 6 1.19 10.29 -11.53
C ASP A 6 1.89 9.80 -10.27
N GLU A 7 2.77 8.81 -10.44
CA GLU A 7 3.47 8.17 -9.32
C GLU A 7 4.46 9.13 -8.63
N ALA A 8 5.15 9.97 -9.40
CA ALA A 8 6.16 10.88 -8.87
C ALA A 8 5.56 11.96 -7.95
N SER A 9 4.40 12.50 -8.29
CA SER A 9 3.68 13.49 -7.49
C SER A 9 2.59 12.86 -6.61
N HIS A 10 2.34 11.56 -6.76
CA HIS A 10 1.26 10.81 -6.11
C HIS A 10 -0.11 11.48 -6.28
N THR A 11 -0.40 11.94 -7.50
CA THR A 11 -1.64 12.66 -7.82
C THR A 11 -2.52 11.91 -8.80
N TYR A 12 -3.83 12.03 -8.62
CA TYR A 12 -4.85 11.49 -9.49
C TYR A 12 -5.53 12.62 -10.24
N THR A 13 -5.56 12.56 -11.56
CA THR A 13 -6.09 13.63 -12.40
C THR A 13 -7.03 13.07 -13.46
N HIS A 14 -8.21 13.69 -13.63
CA HIS A 14 -9.12 13.31 -14.70
C HIS A 14 -8.53 13.65 -16.06
N LYS A 15 -8.51 12.68 -16.96
CA LYS A 15 -7.81 12.78 -18.26
C LYS A 15 -8.30 13.96 -19.13
N ASP A 16 -9.61 14.16 -19.17
CA ASP A 16 -10.23 15.16 -20.05
C ASP A 16 -10.38 16.53 -19.37
N THR A 17 -10.91 16.55 -18.14
CA THR A 17 -11.22 17.80 -17.42
C THR A 17 -10.02 18.38 -16.69
N LYS A 18 -8.94 17.61 -16.51
CA LYS A 18 -7.75 17.97 -15.70
C LYS A 18 -8.05 18.22 -14.22
N GLU A 19 -9.25 17.86 -13.77
CA GLU A 19 -9.63 17.96 -12.37
C GLU A 19 -8.83 16.97 -11.51
N GLN A 20 -8.34 17.43 -10.37
CA GLN A 20 -7.61 16.59 -9.41
C GLN A 20 -8.57 15.88 -8.46
N PHE A 21 -8.28 14.61 -8.19
CA PHE A 21 -8.98 13.79 -7.22
C PHE A 21 -8.17 13.68 -5.94
N THR A 22 -8.85 13.67 -4.81
CA THR A 22 -8.23 13.42 -3.51
C THR A 22 -7.86 11.93 -3.40
N SER A 23 -6.63 11.60 -3.01
CA SER A 23 -6.28 10.21 -2.75
C SER A 23 -7.03 9.66 -1.53
N VAL A 24 -7.36 8.36 -1.54
CA VAL A 24 -7.98 7.67 -0.38
C VAL A 24 -7.15 7.88 0.88
N THR A 25 -5.83 7.79 0.80
CA THR A 25 -4.92 7.99 1.95
C THR A 25 -4.97 9.41 2.49
N THR A 26 -5.02 10.42 1.62
CA THR A 26 -5.19 11.83 2.01
C THR A 26 -6.56 12.06 2.66
N PHE A 27 -7.61 11.48 2.09
CA PHE A 27 -8.96 11.59 2.66
C PHE A 27 -9.03 10.98 4.06
N LEU A 28 -8.54 9.77 4.24
CA LEU A 28 -8.50 9.09 5.54
C LEU A 28 -7.59 9.80 6.54
N GLY A 29 -6.53 10.44 6.08
CA GLY A 29 -5.60 11.23 6.90
C GLY A 29 -6.28 12.36 7.67
N ARG A 30 -7.38 12.92 7.14
CA ARG A 30 -8.16 13.99 7.80
C ARG A 30 -8.83 13.53 9.10
N TYR A 31 -9.05 12.23 9.25
CA TYR A 31 -9.70 11.63 10.43
C TYR A 31 -8.72 11.02 11.42
N LYS A 32 -7.41 10.99 11.09
CA LYS A 32 -6.38 10.49 11.98
C LYS A 32 -5.84 11.65 12.85
N PRO A 33 -5.75 11.49 14.16
CA PRO A 33 -5.05 12.47 14.98
C PRO A 33 -3.58 12.55 14.55
N PRO A 34 -3.00 13.77 14.45
CA PRO A 34 -1.61 13.92 14.08
C PRO A 34 -0.71 13.23 15.12
N PHE A 35 0.28 12.49 14.65
CA PHE A 35 1.29 11.91 15.52
C PHE A 35 2.32 12.98 15.90
N ASP A 36 2.38 13.32 17.17
CA ASP A 36 3.35 14.26 17.73
C ASP A 36 4.71 13.56 17.92
N SER A 37 5.49 13.53 16.86
CA SER A 37 6.81 12.90 16.84
C SER A 37 7.78 13.53 17.83
N ASP A 38 7.72 14.85 18.00
CA ASP A 38 8.61 15.59 18.91
C ASP A 38 8.39 15.19 20.37
N LYS A 39 7.13 15.17 20.80
CA LYS A 39 6.75 14.75 22.16
C LYS A 39 7.13 13.29 22.43
N HIS A 40 6.85 12.40 21.48
CA HIS A 40 7.16 10.98 21.63
C HIS A 40 8.66 10.73 21.60
N ALA A 41 9.42 11.39 20.72
CA ALA A 41 10.88 11.28 20.68
C ALA A 41 11.54 11.78 21.96
N THR A 42 11.06 12.90 22.53
CA THR A 42 11.55 13.41 23.82
C THR A 42 11.37 12.38 24.93
N ARG A 43 10.24 11.68 24.98
CA ARG A 43 9.97 10.64 25.98
C ARG A 43 10.89 9.44 25.82
N VAL A 44 11.10 8.98 24.57
CA VAL A 44 11.99 7.84 24.27
C VAL A 44 13.45 8.22 24.58
N ALA A 45 13.91 9.37 24.16
CA ALA A 45 15.24 9.90 24.41
C ALA A 45 15.57 9.89 25.91
N LYS A 46 14.65 10.38 26.75
CA LYS A 46 14.79 10.38 28.20
C LYS A 46 14.86 8.96 28.78
N ARG A 47 14.07 8.02 28.27
CA ARG A 47 14.04 6.62 28.74
C ARG A 47 15.33 5.87 28.37
N GLU A 48 15.81 6.08 27.15
CA GLU A 48 16.97 5.36 26.60
C GLU A 48 18.32 6.07 26.89
N GLY A 49 18.30 7.28 27.45
CA GLY A 49 19.52 8.03 27.75
C GLY A 49 20.28 8.55 26.53
N VAL A 50 19.56 8.84 25.43
CA VAL A 50 20.10 9.34 24.16
C VAL A 50 19.57 10.72 23.83
N SER A 51 20.08 11.37 22.77
CA SER A 51 19.51 12.66 22.31
C SER A 51 18.18 12.46 21.58
N LYS A 52 17.31 13.46 21.59
CA LYS A 52 16.04 13.46 20.85
C LYS A 52 16.31 13.40 19.34
N GLU A 53 17.31 14.10 18.87
CA GLU A 53 17.72 14.15 17.48
C GLU A 53 18.09 12.76 16.97
N LEU A 54 18.85 11.99 17.77
CA LEU A 54 19.21 10.61 17.44
C LEU A 54 17.96 9.71 17.33
N VAL A 55 16.97 9.86 18.21
CA VAL A 55 15.72 9.10 18.14
C VAL A 55 14.95 9.42 16.86
N LEU A 56 14.86 10.70 16.50
CA LEU A 56 14.17 11.12 15.27
C LEU A 56 14.88 10.61 14.02
N GLU A 57 16.20 10.65 13.98
CA GLU A 57 17.03 10.10 12.90
C GLU A 57 16.80 8.60 12.74
N MET A 58 16.87 7.83 13.83
CA MET A 58 16.62 6.39 13.83
C MET A 58 15.20 6.06 13.33
N TRP A 59 14.20 6.85 13.67
CA TRP A 59 12.82 6.64 13.20
C TRP A 59 12.67 6.94 11.71
N GLU A 60 13.33 7.99 11.22
CA GLU A 60 13.30 8.31 9.78
C GLU A 60 14.01 7.22 8.96
N GLU A 61 15.16 6.72 9.43
CA GLU A 61 15.85 5.60 8.78
C GLU A 61 15.00 4.32 8.76
N GLU A 62 14.33 3.98 9.90
CA GLU A 62 13.47 2.78 9.96
C GLU A 62 12.24 2.95 9.07
N LYS A 63 11.66 4.15 9.01
CA LYS A 63 10.57 4.48 8.10
C LYS A 63 11.00 4.28 6.64
N ASN A 64 12.15 4.82 6.24
CA ASN A 64 12.66 4.69 4.87
C ASN A 64 12.92 3.22 4.51
N ARG A 65 13.56 2.45 5.40
CA ARG A 65 13.75 1.00 5.22
C ARG A 65 12.44 0.24 5.13
N ALA A 66 11.45 0.61 5.94
CA ALA A 66 10.13 -0.04 5.92
C ALA A 66 9.37 0.27 4.63
N CYS A 67 9.44 1.50 4.14
CA CYS A 67 8.83 1.91 2.86
C CYS A 67 9.48 1.16 1.68
N GLU A 68 10.81 1.16 1.59
CA GLU A 68 11.55 0.46 0.54
C GLU A 68 11.23 -1.04 0.54
N ARG A 69 11.26 -1.68 1.73
CA ARG A 69 10.88 -3.09 1.85
C ARG A 69 9.43 -3.32 1.43
N GLY A 70 8.51 -2.43 1.80
CA GLY A 70 7.10 -2.52 1.43
C GLY A 70 6.94 -2.48 -0.08
N THR A 71 7.50 -1.49 -0.74
CA THR A 71 7.45 -1.33 -2.20
C THR A 71 8.02 -2.56 -2.91
N ASN A 72 9.17 -3.07 -2.45
CA ASN A 72 9.79 -4.26 -3.03
C ASN A 72 8.89 -5.51 -2.89
N ILE A 73 8.29 -5.73 -1.71
CA ILE A 73 7.39 -6.87 -1.48
C ILE A 73 6.12 -6.78 -2.34
N HIS A 74 5.53 -5.60 -2.49
CA HIS A 74 4.36 -5.41 -3.37
C HIS A 74 4.74 -5.75 -4.81
N LYS A 75 5.86 -5.23 -5.30
CA LYS A 75 6.34 -5.51 -6.67
C LYS A 75 6.60 -6.99 -6.90
N LEU A 76 7.26 -7.68 -5.97
CA LEU A 76 7.52 -9.12 -6.09
C LEU A 76 6.23 -9.95 -6.14
N LEU A 77 5.21 -9.57 -5.36
CA LEU A 77 3.91 -10.26 -5.38
C LEU A 77 3.14 -9.96 -6.66
N GLU A 78 3.16 -8.73 -7.15
CA GLU A 78 2.58 -8.33 -8.42
C GLU A 78 3.18 -9.15 -9.57
N ASP A 79 4.52 -9.20 -9.68
CA ASP A 79 5.23 -9.94 -10.71
C ASP A 79 4.94 -11.46 -10.63
N TYR A 80 4.81 -11.99 -9.40
CA TYR A 80 4.41 -13.37 -9.20
C TYR A 80 2.98 -13.66 -9.67
N ILE A 81 2.06 -12.79 -9.34
CA ILE A 81 0.63 -12.97 -9.66
C ILE A 81 0.37 -12.78 -11.16
N GLU A 82 0.97 -11.77 -11.77
CA GLU A 82 0.73 -11.44 -13.18
C GLU A 82 1.53 -12.30 -14.15
N TYR A 83 2.77 -12.63 -13.80
CA TYR A 83 3.73 -13.27 -14.74
C TYR A 83 4.25 -14.62 -14.26
N GLY A 84 3.95 -15.01 -13.01
CA GLY A 84 4.51 -16.24 -12.41
C GLY A 84 6.01 -16.13 -12.11
N GLU A 85 6.56 -14.92 -12.06
CA GLU A 85 7.98 -14.70 -11.78
C GLU A 85 8.28 -14.97 -10.29
N ILE A 86 9.34 -15.76 -10.05
CA ILE A 86 9.75 -16.16 -8.70
C ILE A 86 11.22 -15.80 -8.51
N GLU A 87 11.49 -15.03 -7.47
CA GLU A 87 12.83 -14.83 -6.95
C GLU A 87 13.07 -15.77 -5.77
N ASP A 88 14.02 -16.72 -5.90
CA ASP A 88 14.26 -17.82 -4.94
C ASP A 88 14.44 -17.34 -3.50
N THR A 89 15.08 -16.18 -3.31
CA THR A 89 15.30 -15.57 -1.99
C THR A 89 13.99 -15.30 -1.24
N TYR A 90 12.89 -15.11 -1.96
CA TYR A 90 11.57 -14.75 -1.41
C TYR A 90 10.54 -15.89 -1.47
N GLY A 91 10.97 -17.13 -1.63
CA GLY A 91 10.06 -18.27 -1.71
C GLY A 91 9.06 -18.40 -0.55
N TRP A 92 9.41 -17.89 0.64
CA TRP A 92 8.49 -17.82 1.78
C TRP A 92 7.32 -16.86 1.56
N LEU A 93 7.55 -15.78 0.80
CA LEU A 93 6.55 -14.75 0.49
C LEU A 93 5.47 -15.33 -0.42
N TYR A 94 5.87 -15.99 -1.51
CA TYR A 94 4.95 -16.61 -2.49
C TYR A 94 4.11 -17.70 -1.84
N LYS A 95 4.72 -18.58 -1.05
CA LYS A 95 4.01 -19.62 -0.27
C LYS A 95 3.01 -19.02 0.73
N SER A 96 3.33 -17.87 1.30
CA SER A 96 2.42 -17.19 2.23
C SER A 96 1.21 -16.61 1.49
N TYR A 97 1.43 -16.03 0.32
CA TYR A 97 0.38 -15.55 -0.56
C TYR A 97 -0.52 -16.72 -1.01
N ASP A 98 0.04 -17.77 -1.61
CA ASP A 98 -0.70 -18.93 -2.09
C ASP A 98 -1.60 -19.52 -0.99
N LYS A 99 -1.05 -19.69 0.21
CA LYS A 99 -1.81 -20.17 1.37
C LYS A 99 -2.94 -19.23 1.80
N ALA A 100 -2.76 -17.92 1.63
CA ALA A 100 -3.79 -16.94 1.96
C ALA A 100 -4.94 -16.99 0.95
N VAL A 101 -4.64 -17.12 -0.34
CA VAL A 101 -5.65 -17.12 -1.40
C VAL A 101 -6.32 -18.48 -1.61
N GLU A 102 -5.62 -19.59 -1.38
CA GLU A 102 -6.13 -20.98 -1.55
C GLU A 102 -7.49 -21.23 -0.88
N ARG A 103 -7.76 -20.53 0.22
CA ARG A 103 -9.01 -20.70 1.00
C ARG A 103 -10.11 -19.71 0.62
N THR A 104 -9.80 -18.70 -0.16
CA THR A 104 -10.67 -17.52 -0.33
C THR A 104 -11.01 -17.26 -1.78
N ILE A 105 -10.20 -17.74 -2.71
CA ILE A 105 -10.24 -17.39 -4.13
C ILE A 105 -10.41 -18.66 -4.96
N ASP A 106 -11.38 -18.65 -5.88
CA ASP A 106 -11.51 -19.70 -6.89
C ASP A 106 -10.34 -19.53 -7.90
N PRO A 107 -9.59 -20.59 -8.26
CA PRO A 107 -8.50 -20.54 -9.25
C PRO A 107 -8.92 -19.97 -10.62
N PHE A 108 -10.21 -19.86 -10.88
CA PHE A 108 -10.76 -19.30 -12.12
C PHE A 108 -11.26 -17.86 -11.98
N ASP A 109 -11.06 -17.23 -10.83
CA ASP A 109 -11.37 -15.81 -10.65
C ASP A 109 -10.33 -14.98 -11.43
N ASN A 110 -10.78 -13.84 -11.96
CA ASN A 110 -9.86 -12.88 -12.56
C ASN A 110 -9.17 -12.06 -11.48
N VAL A 111 -7.86 -11.89 -11.60
CA VAL A 111 -7.05 -11.14 -10.63
C VAL A 111 -6.51 -9.90 -11.30
N LEU A 112 -6.72 -8.74 -10.67
CA LEU A 112 -6.18 -7.46 -11.11
C LEU A 112 -5.24 -6.93 -10.02
N CYS A 113 -3.99 -6.65 -10.41
CA CYS A 113 -2.99 -6.05 -9.52
C CYS A 113 -2.95 -4.53 -9.73
N GLU A 114 -2.58 -3.79 -8.68
CA GLU A 114 -2.39 -2.32 -8.70
C GLU A 114 -3.50 -1.58 -9.45
N ASN A 115 -4.75 -2.00 -9.22
CA ASN A 115 -5.87 -1.48 -10.00
C ASN A 115 -6.36 -0.14 -9.47
N LEU A 116 -6.43 0.84 -10.38
CA LEU A 116 -6.88 2.19 -10.08
C LEU A 116 -8.40 2.25 -9.97
N LEU A 117 -8.89 2.65 -8.81
CA LEU A 117 -10.30 2.86 -8.50
C LEU A 117 -10.59 4.34 -8.27
N TYR A 118 -11.77 4.81 -8.68
CA TYR A 118 -12.16 6.18 -8.44
C TYR A 118 -13.68 6.35 -8.38
N ASN A 119 -14.10 7.41 -7.71
CA ASN A 119 -15.49 7.84 -7.69
C ASN A 119 -15.58 9.30 -8.17
N GLU A 120 -16.30 9.52 -9.28
CA GLU A 120 -16.43 10.84 -9.91
C GLU A 120 -17.30 11.80 -9.09
N GLU A 121 -18.24 11.30 -8.30
CA GLU A 121 -19.17 12.13 -7.53
C GLU A 121 -18.46 12.77 -6.32
N ILE A 122 -17.73 11.97 -5.56
CA ILE A 122 -17.03 12.44 -4.35
C ILE A 122 -15.58 12.84 -4.60
N LYS A 123 -15.09 12.70 -5.85
CA LYS A 123 -13.73 13.07 -6.28
C LYS A 123 -12.63 12.40 -5.47
N ILE A 124 -12.79 11.12 -5.22
CA ILE A 124 -11.78 10.30 -4.52
C ILE A 124 -11.26 9.25 -5.48
N ALA A 125 -9.95 9.02 -5.45
CA ALA A 125 -9.28 7.96 -6.20
C ALA A 125 -8.22 7.27 -5.36
N GLY A 126 -7.89 6.04 -5.73
CA GLY A 126 -6.85 5.24 -5.07
C GLY A 126 -6.52 4.01 -5.88
N THR A 127 -5.45 3.34 -5.50
CA THR A 127 -5.03 2.06 -6.08
C THR A 127 -5.30 0.95 -5.07
N ALA A 128 -5.88 -0.15 -5.53
CA ALA A 128 -6.02 -1.37 -4.75
C ALA A 128 -4.91 -2.34 -5.15
N ASP A 129 -4.21 -2.92 -4.17
CA ASP A 129 -3.12 -3.87 -4.43
C ASP A 129 -3.63 -5.07 -5.24
N LEU A 130 -4.82 -5.59 -4.86
CA LEU A 130 -5.46 -6.71 -5.53
C LEU A 130 -6.98 -6.53 -5.62
N ILE A 131 -7.55 -6.95 -6.75
CA ILE A 131 -8.99 -7.17 -6.90
C ILE A 131 -9.18 -8.56 -7.50
N TYR A 132 -9.97 -9.38 -6.83
CA TYR A 132 -10.44 -10.66 -7.36
C TYR A 132 -11.88 -10.49 -7.85
N GLU A 133 -12.10 -10.66 -9.14
CA GLU A 133 -13.42 -10.65 -9.77
C GLU A 133 -13.96 -12.06 -9.83
N HIS A 134 -15.04 -12.32 -9.09
CA HIS A 134 -15.67 -13.65 -9.02
C HIS A 134 -16.68 -13.85 -10.14
N LYS A 135 -16.99 -15.11 -10.44
CA LYS A 135 -17.93 -15.50 -11.52
C LYS A 135 -19.37 -15.06 -11.28
N ASP A 136 -19.73 -14.74 -10.04
CA ASP A 136 -21.07 -14.29 -9.66
C ASP A 136 -21.22 -12.76 -9.66
N ASP A 137 -20.32 -12.05 -10.35
CA ASP A 137 -20.26 -10.59 -10.43
C ASP A 137 -19.96 -9.90 -9.08
N THR A 138 -19.48 -10.64 -8.09
CA THR A 138 -18.93 -10.08 -6.86
C THR A 138 -17.42 -9.89 -6.96
N PHE A 139 -16.83 -9.17 -6.01
CA PHE A 139 -15.37 -8.98 -5.97
C PHE A 139 -14.85 -8.95 -4.53
N THR A 140 -13.58 -9.34 -4.39
CA THR A 140 -12.83 -9.23 -3.14
C THR A 140 -11.66 -8.27 -3.35
N ILE A 141 -11.49 -7.33 -2.43
CA ILE A 141 -10.32 -6.43 -2.42
C ILE A 141 -9.28 -7.02 -1.46
N GLY A 142 -8.06 -7.21 -1.95
CA GLY A 142 -6.89 -7.61 -1.18
C GLY A 142 -5.93 -6.44 -0.98
N ASP A 143 -5.20 -6.46 0.14
CA ASP A 143 -4.20 -5.45 0.48
C ASP A 143 -3.00 -6.12 1.14
N PHE A 144 -1.80 -5.80 0.67
CA PHE A 144 -0.55 -6.36 1.19
C PHE A 144 -0.04 -5.54 2.38
N LYS A 145 0.04 -6.16 3.56
CA LYS A 145 0.58 -5.53 4.76
C LYS A 145 1.91 -6.13 5.15
N THR A 146 2.94 -5.32 5.10
CA THR A 146 4.34 -5.69 5.40
C THR A 146 4.81 -5.23 6.79
N ASN A 147 3.88 -4.77 7.63
CA ASN A 147 4.18 -4.29 8.97
C ASN A 147 4.63 -5.43 9.90
N LYS A 148 5.60 -5.15 10.78
CA LYS A 148 5.87 -6.03 11.92
C LYS A 148 4.65 -6.03 12.84
N ARG A 149 4.20 -7.21 13.22
CA ARG A 149 3.19 -7.39 14.27
C ARG A 149 3.82 -7.20 15.64
#